data_712cb6e1e12d34377d4768b5e088e8b8
#
_entry.id   712cb6e1e12d34377d4768b5e088e8b8
#
_cell.length_a   1.000
_cell.length_b   1.000
_cell.length_c   1.000
_cell.angle_alpha   90.00
_cell.angle_beta   90.00
_cell.angle_gamma   90.00
#
_symmetry.space_group_name_H-M   'P 1'
#
loop_
_entity.id
_entity.type
_entity.pdbx_description
1 polymer ?
#
loop_
_entity_poly.entity_id
_entity_poly.type
_entity_poly.pdbx_seq_one_letter_code
_entity_poly.pdbx_strand_id
1 'polypeptide(L)'
;MADVNDALAANRTAVLDLVAAAERSAATWTTPRAPGKWSPSQVVEHVTRGLEEAGNGVSGTPSSIPMPPAFLRPLLRVLFFNRILKKGVFPTGYKAHKAMNPASGPATPAEARVRLEGALARFDQECRRRVAGGQHVVSSGFGTVSVEDFVRFNALHTRHHCKQMPSAA
;
A
#
# COMPACT_ATOMS: atom_id res chain seq x y z
N MET A 1 9.11 12.53 -17.90
CA MET A 1 9.12 11.45 -16.89
C MET A 1 8.74 12.11 -15.58
N ALA A 2 7.70 11.64 -14.92
CA ALA A 2 7.43 12.09 -13.55
C ALA A 2 8.64 11.65 -12.72
N ASP A 3 9.15 12.54 -11.89
CA ASP A 3 10.32 12.25 -11.05
C ASP A 3 9.90 11.28 -9.93
N VAL A 4 10.77 10.36 -9.55
CA VAL A 4 10.58 9.50 -8.38
C VAL A 4 10.24 10.35 -7.13
N ASN A 5 10.80 11.54 -7.01
CA ASN A 5 10.49 12.45 -5.91
C ASN A 5 9.02 12.88 -5.90
N ASP A 6 8.42 13.14 -7.05
CA ASP A 6 6.98 13.46 -7.16
C ASP A 6 6.13 12.25 -6.75
N ALA A 7 6.53 11.05 -7.17
CA ALA A 7 5.84 9.82 -6.79
C ALA A 7 5.93 9.56 -5.27
N LEU A 8 7.12 9.77 -4.67
CA LEU A 8 7.32 9.65 -3.23
C LEU A 8 6.50 10.70 -2.45
N ALA A 9 6.46 11.95 -2.93
CA ALA A 9 5.64 13.00 -2.33
C ALA A 9 4.15 12.64 -2.39
N ALA A 10 3.66 12.13 -3.53
CA ALA A 10 2.28 11.69 -3.68
C ALA A 10 1.93 10.49 -2.80
N ASN A 11 2.87 9.55 -2.60
CA ASN A 11 2.70 8.43 -1.68
C ASN A 11 2.65 8.88 -0.23
N ARG A 12 3.52 9.80 0.16
CA ARG A 12 3.51 10.42 1.50
C ARG A 12 2.19 11.12 1.77
N THR A 13 1.70 11.93 0.84
CA THR A 13 0.39 12.58 0.96
C THR A 13 -0.73 11.56 1.18
N ALA A 14 -0.76 10.49 0.38
CA ALA A 14 -1.78 9.45 0.53
C ALA A 14 -1.75 8.76 1.91
N VAL A 15 -0.55 8.52 2.47
CA VAL A 15 -0.41 7.95 3.82
C VAL A 15 -0.84 8.94 4.90
N LEU A 16 -0.47 10.21 4.80
CA LEU A 16 -0.90 11.24 5.74
C LEU A 16 -2.42 11.45 5.71
N ASP A 17 -3.05 11.39 4.54
CA ASP A 17 -4.51 11.42 4.41
C ASP A 17 -5.16 10.23 5.13
N LEU A 18 -4.56 9.03 5.03
CA LEU A 18 -5.04 7.84 5.75
C LEU A 18 -4.86 7.99 7.27
N VAL A 19 -3.73 8.55 7.73
CA VAL A 19 -3.50 8.86 9.15
C VAL A 19 -4.57 9.81 9.67
N ALA A 20 -4.83 10.92 8.97
CA ALA A 20 -5.86 11.87 9.36
C ALA A 20 -7.26 11.24 9.35
N ALA A 21 -7.56 10.34 8.40
CA ALA A 21 -8.82 9.60 8.37
C ALA A 21 -8.93 8.61 9.56
N ALA A 22 -7.83 7.97 9.95
CA ALA A 22 -7.75 7.09 11.12
C ALA A 22 -8.06 7.85 12.41
N GLU A 23 -7.46 9.03 12.59
CA GLU A 23 -7.68 9.89 13.75
C GLU A 23 -9.14 10.34 13.86
N ARG A 24 -9.77 10.71 12.75
CA ARG A 24 -11.20 11.06 12.70
C ARG A 24 -12.11 9.86 13.00
N SER A 25 -11.65 8.66 12.79
CA SER A 25 -12.41 7.41 13.01
C SER A 25 -12.28 6.86 14.43
N ALA A 26 -11.70 7.59 15.38
CA ALA A 26 -11.42 7.11 16.74
C ALA A 26 -12.65 6.53 17.44
N ALA A 27 -13.82 7.17 17.31
CA ALA A 27 -15.07 6.70 17.92
C ALA A 27 -15.59 5.36 17.36
N THR A 28 -15.22 5.01 16.12
CA THR A 28 -15.66 3.77 15.45
C THR A 28 -14.48 2.88 15.07
N TRP A 29 -13.35 3.04 15.74
CA TRP A 29 -12.05 2.50 15.36
C TRP A 29 -12.06 1.00 15.05
N THR A 30 -12.74 0.21 15.88
CA THR A 30 -12.84 -1.25 15.74
C THR A 30 -14.19 -1.71 15.15
N THR A 31 -15.08 -0.78 14.82
CA THR A 31 -16.42 -1.09 14.31
C THR A 31 -16.41 -1.14 12.78
N PRO A 32 -16.75 -2.28 12.15
CA PRO A 32 -16.93 -2.35 10.71
C PRO A 32 -18.07 -1.42 10.24
N ARG A 33 -17.86 -0.70 9.15
CA ARG A 33 -18.88 0.21 8.58
C ARG A 33 -20.14 -0.51 8.04
N ALA A 34 -20.04 -1.81 7.77
CA ALA A 34 -21.14 -2.68 7.34
C ALA A 34 -20.73 -4.15 7.51
N PRO A 35 -21.70 -5.10 7.55
CA PRO A 35 -21.40 -6.52 7.61
C PRO A 35 -20.41 -6.95 6.51
N GLY A 36 -19.38 -7.70 6.89
CA GLY A 36 -18.34 -8.20 5.99
C GLY A 36 -17.37 -7.15 5.45
N LYS A 37 -17.41 -5.93 5.98
CA LYS A 37 -16.40 -4.87 5.68
C LYS A 37 -15.40 -4.75 6.82
N TRP A 38 -14.24 -4.23 6.51
CA TRP A 38 -13.21 -3.96 7.51
C TRP A 38 -13.57 -2.74 8.37
N SER A 39 -13.15 -2.79 9.62
CA SER A 39 -13.12 -1.63 10.51
C SER A 39 -11.97 -0.68 10.10
N PRO A 40 -11.99 0.59 10.55
CA PRO A 40 -10.86 1.52 10.34
C PRO A 40 -9.51 0.93 10.76
N SER A 41 -9.45 0.28 11.92
CA SER A 41 -8.26 -0.41 12.42
C SER A 41 -7.73 -1.47 11.43
N GLN A 42 -8.62 -2.30 10.88
CA GLN A 42 -8.25 -3.32 9.90
C GLN A 42 -7.83 -2.71 8.55
N VAL A 43 -8.46 -1.62 8.10
CA VAL A 43 -8.04 -0.90 6.88
C VAL A 43 -6.62 -0.41 7.03
N VAL A 44 -6.29 0.24 8.15
CA VAL A 44 -4.94 0.74 8.41
C VAL A 44 -3.94 -0.40 8.50
N GLU A 45 -4.28 -1.48 9.20
CA GLU A 45 -3.40 -2.67 9.29
C GLU A 45 -3.07 -3.23 7.91
N HIS A 46 -4.07 -3.35 7.03
CA HIS A 46 -3.87 -3.82 5.66
C HIS A 46 -2.90 -2.94 4.87
N VAL A 47 -3.06 -1.62 4.94
CA VAL A 47 -2.17 -0.67 4.24
C VAL A 47 -0.77 -0.70 4.83
N THR A 48 -0.63 -0.77 6.16
CA THR A 48 0.67 -0.88 6.82
C THR A 48 1.42 -2.12 6.34
N ARG A 49 0.78 -3.29 6.36
CA ARG A 49 1.37 -4.53 5.82
C ARG A 49 1.73 -4.40 4.34
N GLY A 50 0.89 -3.74 3.56
CA GLY A 50 1.17 -3.45 2.16
C GLY A 50 2.44 -2.64 1.95
N LEU A 51 2.66 -1.60 2.75
CA LEU A 51 3.87 -0.79 2.73
C LEU A 51 5.11 -1.55 3.23
N GLU A 52 4.96 -2.35 4.28
CA GLU A 52 6.04 -3.21 4.79
C GLU A 52 6.51 -4.22 3.73
N GLU A 53 5.56 -4.91 3.08
CA GLU A 53 5.85 -5.84 1.99
C GLU A 53 6.43 -5.13 0.75
N ALA A 54 5.94 -3.94 0.44
CA ALA A 54 6.52 -3.11 -0.62
C ALA A 54 7.97 -2.72 -0.27
N GLY A 55 8.25 -2.33 0.96
CA GLY A 55 9.60 -2.08 1.46
C GLY A 55 10.51 -3.31 1.35
N ASN A 56 10.00 -4.49 1.70
CA ASN A 56 10.71 -5.75 1.51
C ASN A 56 11.04 -5.99 0.03
N GLY A 57 10.07 -5.82 -0.86
CA GLY A 57 10.28 -5.94 -2.31
C GLY A 57 11.33 -4.97 -2.85
N VAL A 58 11.34 -3.73 -2.37
CA VAL A 58 12.34 -2.71 -2.75
C VAL A 58 13.72 -3.05 -2.18
N SER A 59 13.83 -3.47 -0.93
CA SER A 59 15.12 -3.84 -0.31
C SER A 59 15.71 -5.13 -0.87
N GLY A 60 14.91 -5.96 -1.54
CA GLY A 60 15.30 -7.31 -1.98
C GLY A 60 15.13 -8.38 -0.89
N THR A 61 14.47 -8.04 0.23
CA THR A 61 14.09 -9.01 1.26
C THR A 61 12.99 -9.94 0.70
N PRO A 62 13.03 -11.25 0.98
CA PRO A 62 11.97 -12.16 0.55
C PRO A 62 10.60 -11.71 1.04
N SER A 63 9.58 -11.80 0.17
CA SER A 63 8.20 -11.51 0.52
C SER A 63 7.64 -12.56 1.48
N SER A 64 6.87 -12.13 2.47
CA SER A 64 6.09 -13.02 3.34
C SER A 64 4.81 -13.54 2.65
N ILE A 65 4.45 -12.96 1.51
CA ILE A 65 3.26 -13.34 0.74
C ILE A 65 3.64 -14.38 -0.32
N PRO A 66 2.84 -15.45 -0.47
CA PRO A 66 3.04 -16.42 -1.54
C PRO A 66 3.10 -15.76 -2.92
N MET A 67 4.18 -16.03 -3.65
CA MET A 67 4.41 -15.44 -4.96
C MET A 67 3.70 -16.22 -6.05
N PRO A 68 3.06 -15.57 -7.02
CA PRO A 68 2.58 -16.26 -8.21
C PRO A 68 3.77 -16.86 -8.98
N PRO A 69 3.56 -17.98 -9.69
CA PRO A 69 4.57 -18.54 -10.57
C PRO A 69 5.18 -17.51 -11.50
N ALA A 70 6.49 -17.58 -11.71
CA ALA A 70 7.23 -16.54 -12.46
C ALA A 70 6.65 -16.25 -13.85
N PHE A 71 6.13 -17.28 -14.53
CA PHE A 71 5.52 -17.13 -15.87
C PHE A 71 4.21 -16.34 -15.88
N LEU A 72 3.51 -16.22 -14.73
CA LEU A 72 2.27 -15.43 -14.61
C LEU A 72 2.54 -13.94 -14.31
N ARG A 73 3.72 -13.60 -13.82
CA ARG A 73 4.03 -12.22 -13.41
C ARG A 73 3.93 -11.20 -14.55
N PRO A 74 4.42 -11.47 -15.79
CA PRO A 74 4.23 -10.54 -16.91
C PRO A 74 2.76 -10.31 -17.24
N LEU A 75 1.93 -11.33 -17.17
CA LEU A 75 0.49 -11.24 -17.39
C LEU A 75 -0.18 -10.36 -16.31
N LEU A 76 0.12 -10.64 -15.05
CA LEU A 76 -0.39 -9.83 -13.91
C LEU A 76 0.06 -8.38 -14.00
N ARG A 77 1.31 -8.13 -14.44
CA ARG A 77 1.79 -6.78 -14.68
C ARG A 77 0.96 -6.05 -15.73
N VAL A 78 0.67 -6.67 -16.86
CA VAL A 78 -0.12 -6.03 -17.94
C VAL A 78 -1.58 -5.84 -17.54
N LEU A 79 -2.21 -6.88 -17.02
CA LEU A 79 -3.66 -6.87 -16.73
C LEU A 79 -4.02 -6.07 -15.48
N PHE A 80 -3.09 -5.96 -14.52
CA PHE A 80 -3.36 -5.35 -13.22
C PHE A 80 -2.53 -4.10 -13.00
N PHE A 81 -1.22 -4.24 -12.86
CA PHE A 81 -0.32 -3.17 -12.49
C PHE A 81 -0.36 -1.99 -13.47
N ASN A 82 -0.10 -2.25 -14.75
CA ASN A 82 -0.10 -1.21 -15.79
C ASN A 82 -1.48 -0.59 -15.98
N ARG A 83 -2.55 -1.40 -15.84
CA ARG A 83 -3.93 -0.90 -15.95
C ARG A 83 -4.27 0.05 -14.81
N ILE A 84 -3.87 -0.26 -13.58
CA ILE A 84 -4.07 0.61 -12.42
C ILE A 84 -3.31 1.92 -12.60
N LEU A 85 -2.04 1.86 -12.98
CA LEU A 85 -1.24 3.06 -13.26
C LEU A 85 -1.83 3.92 -14.36
N LYS A 86 -2.29 3.30 -15.46
CA LYS A 86 -2.92 4.03 -16.58
C LYS A 86 -4.23 4.68 -16.19
N LYS A 87 -5.06 4.01 -15.36
CA LYS A 87 -6.35 4.53 -14.92
C LYS A 87 -6.26 5.49 -13.75
N GLY A 88 -5.15 5.48 -12.99
CA GLY A 88 -4.98 6.26 -11.78
C GLY A 88 -5.89 5.85 -10.61
N VAL A 89 -6.55 4.67 -10.71
CA VAL A 89 -7.47 4.18 -9.68
C VAL A 89 -7.37 2.67 -9.53
N PHE A 90 -7.51 2.19 -8.28
CA PHE A 90 -7.69 0.77 -8.00
C PHE A 90 -9.13 0.34 -8.30
N PRO A 91 -9.32 -0.80 -8.94
CA PRO A 91 -10.66 -1.33 -9.18
C PRO A 91 -11.30 -1.77 -7.85
N THR A 92 -12.61 -1.61 -7.76
CA THR A 92 -13.42 -2.11 -6.63
C THR A 92 -13.80 -3.57 -6.83
N GLY A 93 -14.13 -4.28 -5.73
CA GLY A 93 -14.63 -5.65 -5.78
C GLY A 93 -13.55 -6.73 -5.76
N TYR A 94 -12.28 -6.38 -5.81
CA TYR A 94 -11.20 -7.35 -5.62
C TYR A 94 -11.00 -7.67 -4.14
N LYS A 95 -10.88 -8.97 -3.85
CA LYS A 95 -10.54 -9.42 -2.50
C LYS A 95 -9.02 -9.42 -2.34
N ALA A 96 -8.54 -8.89 -1.22
CA ALA A 96 -7.14 -9.02 -0.86
C ALA A 96 -6.74 -10.50 -0.71
N HIS A 97 -5.48 -10.82 -1.00
CA HIS A 97 -4.94 -12.14 -0.72
C HIS A 97 -5.09 -12.47 0.77
N LYS A 98 -5.34 -13.73 1.11
CA LYS A 98 -5.59 -14.16 2.52
C LYS A 98 -4.49 -13.69 3.49
N ALA A 99 -3.23 -13.72 3.08
CA ALA A 99 -2.09 -13.25 3.87
C ALA A 99 -2.12 -11.74 4.17
N MET A 100 -2.87 -10.96 3.38
CA MET A 100 -3.06 -9.52 3.53
C MET A 100 -4.36 -9.17 4.25
N ASN A 101 -5.20 -10.15 4.60
CA ASN A 101 -6.43 -9.95 5.34
C ASN A 101 -6.09 -9.78 6.83
N PRO A 102 -6.34 -8.60 7.43
CA PRO A 102 -6.10 -8.39 8.84
C PRO A 102 -7.21 -9.06 9.67
N ALA A 103 -6.84 -9.93 10.61
CA ALA A 103 -7.77 -10.42 11.62
C ALA A 103 -8.11 -9.33 12.64
N SER A 104 -7.11 -8.48 12.96
CA SER A 104 -7.19 -7.31 13.83
C SER A 104 -6.25 -6.24 13.32
N GLY A 105 -6.29 -5.06 13.90
CA GLY A 105 -5.36 -3.98 13.61
C GLY A 105 -4.84 -3.33 14.89
N PRO A 106 -4.16 -2.17 14.78
CA PRO A 106 -3.68 -1.40 15.91
C PRO A 106 -4.80 -1.10 16.91
N ALA A 107 -4.48 -1.06 18.20
CA ALA A 107 -5.49 -0.83 19.24
C ALA A 107 -6.03 0.60 19.20
N THR A 108 -5.21 1.56 18.78
CA THR A 108 -5.56 2.98 18.72
C THR A 108 -5.13 3.64 17.41
N PRO A 109 -5.77 4.75 17.01
CA PRO A 109 -5.28 5.57 15.88
C PRO A 109 -3.85 6.09 16.08
N ALA A 110 -3.44 6.38 17.30
CA ALA A 110 -2.08 6.82 17.60
C ALA A 110 -1.03 5.73 17.31
N GLU A 111 -1.31 4.50 17.72
CA GLU A 111 -0.46 3.35 17.37
C GLU A 111 -0.43 3.12 15.85
N ALA A 112 -1.58 3.23 15.19
CA ALA A 112 -1.71 3.14 13.74
C ALA A 112 -0.82 4.16 13.03
N ARG A 113 -0.83 5.41 13.49
CA ARG A 113 0.01 6.48 12.96
C ARG A 113 1.49 6.13 13.04
N VAL A 114 1.98 5.74 14.22
CA VAL A 114 3.39 5.38 14.43
C VAL A 114 3.82 4.27 13.47
N ARG A 115 2.99 3.23 13.32
CA ARG A 115 3.29 2.10 12.43
C ARG A 115 3.27 2.49 10.95
N LEU A 116 2.27 3.25 10.51
CA LEU A 116 2.16 3.74 9.12
C LEU A 116 3.34 4.64 8.75
N GLU A 117 3.67 5.61 9.62
CA GLU A 117 4.78 6.53 9.38
C GLU A 117 6.12 5.80 9.36
N GLY A 118 6.31 4.81 10.24
CA GLY A 118 7.50 3.96 10.24
C GLY A 118 7.64 3.12 8.97
N ALA A 119 6.56 2.48 8.52
CA ALA A 119 6.54 1.72 7.27
C ALA A 119 6.80 2.61 6.05
N LEU A 120 6.21 3.81 6.01
CA LEU A 120 6.44 4.80 4.97
C LEU A 120 7.89 5.26 4.93
N ALA A 121 8.48 5.61 6.08
CA ALA A 121 9.86 6.08 6.16
C ALA A 121 10.86 5.03 5.64
N ARG A 122 10.66 3.76 6.03
CA ARG A 122 11.46 2.65 5.53
C ARG A 122 11.28 2.47 4.03
N PHE A 123 10.06 2.49 3.52
CA PHE A 123 9.77 2.37 2.09
C PHE A 123 10.43 3.49 1.28
N ASP A 124 10.29 4.75 1.70
CA ASP A 124 10.92 5.91 1.08
C ASP A 124 12.45 5.77 1.03
N GLN A 125 13.07 5.38 2.14
CA GLN A 125 14.51 5.19 2.23
C GLN A 125 15.01 4.14 1.23
N GLU A 126 14.34 2.99 1.18
CA GLU A 126 14.71 1.89 0.28
C GLU A 126 14.52 2.29 -1.20
N CYS A 127 13.43 3.01 -1.52
CA CYS A 127 13.21 3.53 -2.87
C CYS A 127 14.34 4.47 -3.31
N ARG A 128 14.72 5.41 -2.45
CA ARG A 128 15.84 6.34 -2.75
C ARG A 128 17.16 5.61 -2.94
N ARG A 129 17.44 4.60 -2.10
CA ARG A 129 18.63 3.76 -2.23
C ARG A 129 18.67 3.02 -3.58
N ARG A 130 17.55 2.46 -4.01
CA ARG A 130 17.43 1.76 -5.31
C ARG A 130 17.67 2.71 -6.50
N VAL A 131 17.06 3.89 -6.44
CA VAL A 131 17.24 4.91 -7.49
C VAL A 131 18.69 5.34 -7.58
N ALA A 132 19.34 5.63 -6.46
CA ALA A 132 20.75 6.01 -6.41
C ALA A 132 21.67 4.93 -6.99
N GLY A 133 21.29 3.65 -6.83
CA GLY A 133 21.99 2.50 -7.41
C GLY A 133 21.61 2.17 -8.86
N GLY A 134 20.74 2.94 -9.51
CA GLY A 134 20.26 2.65 -10.87
C GLY A 134 19.47 1.33 -10.98
N GLN A 135 18.85 0.88 -9.89
CA GLN A 135 18.24 -0.44 -9.80
C GLN A 135 16.72 -0.39 -9.93
N HIS A 136 16.14 -1.43 -10.51
CA HIS A 136 14.70 -1.67 -10.53
C HIS A 136 14.21 -2.43 -9.29
N VAL A 137 12.90 -2.40 -9.05
CA VAL A 137 12.24 -3.22 -8.03
C VAL A 137 11.87 -4.58 -8.63
N VAL A 138 12.15 -5.65 -7.90
CA VAL A 138 11.64 -6.99 -8.23
C VAL A 138 10.40 -7.26 -7.36
N SER A 139 9.25 -6.85 -7.87
CA SER A 139 7.98 -7.06 -7.19
C SER A 139 7.62 -8.55 -7.17
N SER A 140 7.15 -9.03 -6.03
CA SER A 140 6.67 -10.40 -5.85
C SER A 140 5.54 -10.77 -6.81
N GLY A 141 4.63 -9.85 -7.08
CA GLY A 141 3.45 -10.09 -7.92
C GLY A 141 3.63 -9.71 -9.40
N PHE A 142 4.52 -8.77 -9.72
CA PHE A 142 4.54 -8.13 -11.05
C PHE A 142 5.89 -8.28 -11.78
N GLY A 143 6.88 -8.92 -11.15
CA GLY A 143 8.23 -9.01 -11.69
C GLY A 143 8.97 -7.68 -11.63
N THR A 144 9.88 -7.43 -12.58
CA THR A 144 10.70 -6.21 -12.60
C THR A 144 9.89 -5.00 -13.05
N VAL A 145 9.85 -3.97 -12.20
CA VAL A 145 9.16 -2.69 -12.44
C VAL A 145 10.07 -1.52 -12.06
N SER A 146 9.81 -0.33 -12.59
CA SER A 146 10.53 0.87 -12.17
C SER A 146 10.20 1.22 -10.71
N VAL A 147 11.14 1.87 -10.01
CA VAL A 147 10.88 2.38 -8.66
C VAL A 147 9.72 3.37 -8.67
N GLU A 148 9.71 4.30 -9.62
CA GLU A 148 8.66 5.29 -9.79
C GLU A 148 7.27 4.66 -9.90
N ASP A 149 7.09 3.72 -10.84
CA ASP A 149 5.81 3.06 -11.04
C ASP A 149 5.36 2.26 -9.82
N PHE A 150 6.32 1.64 -9.12
CA PHE A 150 6.02 0.90 -7.91
C PHE A 150 5.56 1.81 -6.77
N VAL A 151 6.17 2.99 -6.61
CA VAL A 151 5.75 4.02 -5.65
C VAL A 151 4.36 4.56 -6.02
N ARG A 152 4.12 4.88 -7.31
CA ARG A 152 2.79 5.34 -7.79
C ARG A 152 1.70 4.30 -7.53
N PHE A 153 2.00 3.03 -7.75
CA PHE A 153 1.07 1.93 -7.45
C PHE A 153 0.70 1.90 -5.95
N ASN A 154 1.68 2.03 -5.05
CA ASN A 154 1.44 2.07 -3.61
C ASN A 154 0.63 3.30 -3.19
N ALA A 155 0.89 4.48 -3.77
CA ALA A 155 0.09 5.68 -3.52
C ALA A 155 -1.38 5.48 -3.93
N LEU A 156 -1.63 4.88 -5.10
CA LEU A 156 -2.98 4.58 -5.56
C LEU A 156 -3.68 3.54 -4.67
N HIS A 157 -2.95 2.54 -4.19
CA HIS A 157 -3.46 1.54 -3.25
C HIS A 157 -3.89 2.20 -1.93
N THR A 158 -3.04 3.04 -1.36
CA THR A 158 -3.36 3.78 -0.12
C THR A 158 -4.57 4.68 -0.30
N ARG A 159 -4.64 5.46 -1.39
CA ARG A 159 -5.81 6.29 -1.71
C ARG A 159 -7.10 5.49 -1.88
N HIS A 160 -7.02 4.29 -2.45
CA HIS A 160 -8.17 3.38 -2.54
C HIS A 160 -8.71 3.02 -1.16
N HIS A 161 -7.82 2.75 -0.20
CA HIS A 161 -8.21 2.41 1.16
C HIS A 161 -8.65 3.63 1.99
N CYS A 162 -8.13 4.83 1.74
CA CYS A 162 -8.66 6.06 2.34
C CYS A 162 -10.17 6.22 2.08
N LYS A 163 -10.65 5.87 0.88
CA LYS A 163 -12.07 5.92 0.53
C LYS A 163 -12.94 4.89 1.27
N GLN A 164 -12.32 3.93 1.94
CA GLN A 164 -13.02 2.93 2.74
C GLN A 164 -13.15 3.34 4.20
N MET A 165 -12.46 4.40 4.61
CA MET A 165 -12.61 4.99 5.92
C MET A 165 -13.97 5.69 6.04
N PRO A 166 -14.56 5.78 7.26
CA PRO A 166 -15.77 6.56 7.46
C PRO A 166 -15.59 8.00 6.99
N SER A 167 -16.61 8.55 6.33
CA SER A 167 -16.64 9.98 6.02
C SER A 167 -16.69 10.78 7.32
N ALA A 168 -16.10 11.97 7.34
CA ALA A 168 -16.36 12.92 8.40
C ALA A 168 -17.88 13.20 8.42
N ALA A 169 -18.50 13.04 9.58
CA ALA A 169 -19.89 13.43 9.80
C ALA A 169 -20.01 14.97 9.72
#